data_8a6711d473d282ad0749c41da9a070bd
#
_entry.id   8a6711d473d282ad0749c41da9a070bd
#
_cell.length_a   1.000
_cell.length_b   1.000
_cell.length_c   1.000
_cell.angle_alpha   90.00
_cell.angle_beta   90.00
_cell.angle_gamma   90.00
#
_symmetry.space_group_name_H-M   'P 1'
#
loop_
_entity.id
_entity.type
_entity.pdbx_description
1 polymer ?
#
loop_
_entity_poly.entity_id
_entity_poly.type
_entity_poly.pdbx_seq_one_letter_code
_entity_poly.pdbx_strand_id
1 'polypeptide(L)'
;MADRKITRREFVRDGAVVTGAVVLGLKGTGRAEEAKPASPADQIKKTRSYNPNMEYRRLGRTGLWVSAVCLGGHWKGMERVLKGPVPGFSEPVVGEAGAELLKNRREVVDRCLEVGINYVDACTVAEISAYGPALKDQREKMYMGFAMWPKCPREKKYRTADMLLKTLEEGMKLAGVDYVDVWRPVALERGGQHTQAEVEEMVKALDQAKKQGKARFTGVSSHDREWLKMLIEKYPQQMEVIIFPYAAMSKELPQDSLFDAIRKQDIGTLGIKPFGGGSYFKSAKKPEEQAKLARLAVRYVLGNPAMTAPIPGLACPAEVDNMALAVKERRELDKDEKAMLENAAEQMWANLPPQYQWLENWRNV
;
A
#
# COMPACT_ATOMS: atom_id res chain seq x y z
N MET A 1 11.30 -28.28 -11.93
CA MET A 1 10.38 -27.54 -12.81
C MET A 1 11.07 -26.22 -13.13
N ALA A 2 11.28 -25.90 -14.40
CA ALA A 2 12.08 -24.77 -14.82
C ALA A 2 11.40 -23.44 -14.44
N ASP A 3 12.16 -22.53 -13.84
CA ASP A 3 11.75 -21.14 -13.51
C ASP A 3 11.30 -20.43 -14.80
N ARG A 4 10.01 -20.21 -14.94
CA ARG A 4 9.44 -19.44 -16.04
C ARG A 4 9.61 -17.94 -15.73
N LYS A 5 10.71 -17.35 -16.20
CA LYS A 5 10.90 -15.90 -16.16
C LYS A 5 9.85 -15.25 -17.06
N ILE A 6 9.05 -14.33 -16.48
CA ILE A 6 8.13 -13.50 -17.27
C ILE A 6 8.96 -12.66 -18.25
N THR A 7 8.68 -12.79 -19.54
CA THR A 7 9.38 -12.04 -20.58
C THR A 7 8.85 -10.61 -20.64
N ARG A 8 9.66 -9.67 -21.17
CA ARG A 8 9.29 -8.28 -21.43
C ARG A 8 7.98 -8.16 -22.23
N ARG A 9 7.68 -9.16 -23.05
CA ARG A 9 6.48 -9.25 -23.91
C ARG A 9 5.24 -9.65 -23.10
N GLU A 10 5.37 -10.53 -22.13
CA GLU A 10 4.30 -10.92 -21.20
C GLU A 10 3.97 -9.77 -20.22
N PHE A 11 5.00 -9.05 -19.76
CA PHE A 11 4.84 -7.84 -18.96
C PHE A 11 4.00 -6.75 -19.65
N VAL A 12 4.26 -6.51 -20.95
CA VAL A 12 3.52 -5.51 -21.76
C VAL A 12 2.10 -5.99 -22.06
N ARG A 13 1.91 -7.29 -22.32
CA ARG A 13 0.61 -7.87 -22.63
C ARG A 13 -0.36 -7.81 -21.46
N ASP A 14 0.11 -8.11 -20.26
CA ASP A 14 -0.72 -8.12 -19.05
C ASP A 14 -0.99 -6.70 -18.49
N GLY A 15 -0.17 -5.71 -18.89
CA GLY A 15 -0.40 -4.29 -18.63
C GLY A 15 -1.31 -3.56 -19.65
N ALA A 16 -1.57 -4.17 -20.80
CA ALA A 16 -2.24 -3.51 -21.94
C ALA A 16 -3.76 -3.77 -22.05
N VAL A 17 -4.40 -4.36 -21.06
CA VAL A 17 -5.83 -4.71 -21.10
C VAL A 17 -6.77 -3.54 -20.78
N VAL A 18 -6.27 -2.33 -20.61
CA VAL A 18 -7.12 -1.14 -20.42
C VAL A 18 -6.59 0.06 -21.23
N THR A 19 -6.68 0.03 -22.55
CA THR A 19 -6.76 1.27 -23.35
C THR A 19 -7.35 0.96 -24.73
N GLY A 20 -8.29 1.80 -25.13
CA GLY A 20 -9.17 1.70 -26.24
C GLY A 20 -8.54 1.29 -27.58
N ALA A 21 -9.28 0.47 -28.28
CA ALA A 21 -9.02 0.07 -29.66
C ALA A 21 -9.01 1.27 -30.62
N VAL A 22 -7.86 1.54 -31.23
CA VAL A 22 -7.78 2.28 -32.48
C VAL A 22 -7.91 1.27 -33.61
N VAL A 23 -9.04 1.30 -34.29
CA VAL A 23 -9.33 0.48 -35.46
C VAL A 23 -8.53 1.00 -36.64
N LEU A 24 -7.53 0.24 -37.08
CA LEU A 24 -7.01 0.31 -38.45
C LEU A 24 -7.66 -0.81 -39.25
N GLY A 25 -8.48 -0.42 -40.22
CA GLY A 25 -9.27 -1.32 -41.03
C GLY A 25 -8.44 -2.25 -41.90
N LEU A 26 -8.67 -3.55 -41.73
CA LEU A 26 -8.43 -4.57 -42.72
C LEU A 26 -9.71 -5.38 -42.86
N LYS A 27 -10.30 -5.36 -44.05
CA LYS A 27 -11.48 -6.14 -44.42
C LYS A 27 -11.12 -7.63 -44.43
N GLY A 28 -11.57 -8.35 -43.41
CA GLY A 28 -11.60 -9.77 -43.37
C GLY A 28 -12.96 -10.20 -42.80
N THR A 29 -13.79 -10.87 -43.60
CA THR A 29 -15.11 -11.36 -43.23
C THR A 29 -14.98 -12.57 -42.29
N GLY A 30 -14.90 -12.29 -41.02
CA GLY A 30 -15.08 -13.27 -39.96
C GLY A 30 -15.52 -12.47 -38.72
N ARG A 31 -16.79 -12.64 -38.35
CA ARG A 31 -17.35 -12.02 -37.14
C ARG A 31 -16.68 -12.68 -35.94
N ALA A 32 -15.53 -12.13 -35.49
CA ALA A 32 -15.00 -12.47 -34.19
C ALA A 32 -16.03 -11.95 -33.14
N GLU A 33 -16.65 -12.84 -32.42
CA GLU A 33 -17.45 -12.52 -31.25
C GLU A 33 -16.53 -11.75 -30.32
N GLU A 34 -16.80 -10.44 -30.13
CA GLU A 34 -16.11 -9.63 -29.10
C GLU A 34 -16.37 -10.32 -27.75
N ALA A 35 -15.33 -10.92 -27.19
CA ALA A 35 -15.41 -11.55 -25.88
C ALA A 35 -15.90 -10.50 -24.88
N LYS A 36 -17.06 -10.70 -24.28
CA LYS A 36 -17.61 -9.83 -23.24
C LYS A 36 -16.53 -9.63 -22.16
N PRO A 37 -16.29 -8.38 -21.71
CA PRO A 37 -15.34 -8.13 -20.65
C PRO A 37 -15.71 -8.98 -19.42
N ALA A 38 -14.71 -9.63 -18.81
CA ALA A 38 -14.91 -10.47 -17.64
C ALA A 38 -15.60 -9.69 -16.51
N SER A 39 -16.57 -10.30 -15.85
CA SER A 39 -17.27 -9.67 -14.73
C SER A 39 -16.29 -9.33 -13.59
N PRO A 40 -16.58 -8.34 -12.72
CA PRO A 40 -15.75 -8.08 -11.55
C PRO A 40 -15.49 -9.33 -10.71
N ALA A 41 -16.50 -10.20 -10.55
CA ALA A 41 -16.37 -11.46 -9.82
C ALA A 41 -15.35 -12.42 -10.47
N ASP A 42 -15.31 -12.48 -11.81
CA ASP A 42 -14.34 -13.31 -12.52
C ASP A 42 -12.94 -12.73 -12.49
N GLN A 43 -12.82 -11.40 -12.47
CA GLN A 43 -11.54 -10.71 -12.30
C GLN A 43 -10.98 -10.93 -10.90
N ILE A 44 -11.81 -10.83 -9.86
CA ILE A 44 -11.44 -11.10 -8.47
C ILE A 44 -10.88 -12.52 -8.32
N LYS A 45 -11.53 -13.53 -8.87
CA LYS A 45 -11.07 -14.93 -8.80
C LYS A 45 -9.69 -15.16 -9.44
N LYS A 46 -9.27 -14.27 -10.34
CA LYS A 46 -7.97 -14.32 -11.04
C LYS A 46 -6.89 -13.51 -10.33
N THR A 47 -7.20 -12.81 -9.23
CA THR A 47 -6.19 -12.04 -8.52
C THR A 47 -5.17 -12.97 -7.83
N ARG A 48 -4.00 -12.40 -7.54
CA ARG A 48 -2.95 -13.12 -6.82
C ARG A 48 -3.48 -13.63 -5.48
N SER A 49 -3.12 -14.84 -5.11
CA SER A 49 -3.51 -15.48 -3.83
C SER A 49 -4.98 -15.33 -3.47
N TYR A 50 -5.86 -15.51 -4.47
CA TYR A 50 -7.30 -15.47 -4.23
C TYR A 50 -7.72 -16.43 -3.12
N ASN A 51 -8.47 -15.92 -2.15
CA ASN A 51 -9.11 -16.70 -1.10
C ASN A 51 -10.60 -16.27 -1.02
N PRO A 52 -11.58 -17.17 -1.14
CA PRO A 52 -13.00 -16.81 -1.10
C PRO A 52 -13.46 -16.20 0.23
N ASN A 53 -12.66 -16.33 1.29
CA ASN A 53 -12.93 -15.72 2.58
C ASN A 53 -12.31 -14.32 2.75
N MET A 54 -11.61 -13.79 1.74
CA MET A 54 -11.03 -12.45 1.74
C MET A 54 -11.84 -11.55 0.79
N GLU A 55 -12.15 -10.33 1.24
CA GLU A 55 -12.68 -9.29 0.36
C GLU A 55 -11.54 -8.68 -0.45
N TYR A 56 -11.80 -8.49 -1.75
CA TYR A 56 -10.88 -7.81 -2.64
C TYR A 56 -11.52 -6.53 -3.17
N ARG A 57 -10.74 -5.47 -3.21
CA ARG A 57 -11.15 -4.15 -3.72
C ARG A 57 -10.28 -3.75 -4.89
N ARG A 58 -10.88 -3.10 -5.87
CA ARG A 58 -10.14 -2.61 -7.02
C ARG A 58 -9.26 -1.43 -6.60
N LEU A 59 -7.99 -1.50 -6.92
CA LEU A 59 -7.01 -0.43 -6.65
C LEU A 59 -7.12 0.63 -7.74
N GLY A 60 -8.20 1.39 -7.71
CA GLY A 60 -8.50 2.40 -8.72
C GLY A 60 -8.37 1.88 -10.15
N ARG A 61 -8.02 2.74 -11.07
CA ARG A 61 -7.86 2.42 -12.50
C ARG A 61 -6.68 1.50 -12.84
N THR A 62 -5.86 1.10 -11.85
CA THR A 62 -4.82 0.07 -12.08
C THR A 62 -5.41 -1.27 -12.50
N GLY A 63 -6.68 -1.51 -12.20
CA GLY A 63 -7.34 -2.79 -12.43
C GLY A 63 -6.87 -3.94 -11.53
N LEU A 64 -5.92 -3.68 -10.62
CA LEU A 64 -5.52 -4.68 -9.63
C LEU A 64 -6.63 -4.88 -8.58
N TRP A 65 -6.92 -6.13 -8.28
CA TRP A 65 -7.79 -6.49 -7.17
C TRP A 65 -6.91 -6.86 -5.97
N VAL A 66 -6.85 -5.97 -4.97
CA VAL A 66 -6.05 -6.17 -3.76
C VAL A 66 -6.94 -6.52 -2.58
N SER A 67 -6.40 -7.29 -1.64
CA SER A 67 -7.09 -7.62 -0.41
C SER A 67 -7.49 -6.36 0.36
N ALA A 68 -8.65 -6.37 1.00
CA ALA A 68 -9.18 -5.25 1.77
C ALA A 68 -8.34 -4.87 3.01
N VAL A 69 -7.27 -5.58 3.25
CA VAL A 69 -6.19 -5.23 4.17
C VAL A 69 -4.86 -5.64 3.55
N CYS A 70 -3.83 -4.80 3.68
CA CYS A 70 -2.50 -5.04 3.14
C CYS A 70 -1.51 -5.39 4.24
N LEU A 71 -0.40 -6.03 3.87
CA LEU A 71 0.75 -6.21 4.75
C LEU A 71 1.62 -4.95 4.70
N GLY A 72 1.72 -4.22 5.83
CA GLY A 72 2.66 -3.12 5.99
C GLY A 72 3.94 -3.57 6.66
N GLY A 73 4.96 -2.74 6.53
CA GLY A 73 6.13 -2.76 7.37
C GLY A 73 5.93 -1.88 8.61
N HIS A 74 6.92 -1.05 8.92
CA HIS A 74 6.93 -0.20 10.11
C HIS A 74 6.50 -0.99 11.35
N TRP A 75 7.00 -2.22 11.44
CA TRP A 75 6.74 -3.13 12.54
C TRP A 75 7.17 -2.50 13.86
N LYS A 76 6.21 -2.06 14.62
CA LYS A 76 6.39 -1.64 16.00
C LYS A 76 6.06 -2.80 16.93
N GLY A 77 6.78 -2.87 18.05
CA GLY A 77 6.56 -3.93 19.01
C GLY A 77 7.14 -5.28 18.58
N MET A 78 8.09 -5.30 17.65
CA MET A 78 8.80 -6.52 17.25
C MET A 78 9.59 -7.14 18.40
N GLU A 79 9.97 -6.35 19.41
CA GLU A 79 10.56 -6.79 20.68
C GLU A 79 9.66 -7.77 21.45
N ARG A 80 8.38 -7.84 21.13
CA ARG A 80 7.45 -8.84 21.69
C ARG A 80 7.58 -10.21 21.02
N VAL A 81 8.18 -10.26 19.84
CA VAL A 81 8.21 -11.43 18.96
C VAL A 81 9.62 -11.92 18.72
N LEU A 82 10.59 -11.01 18.61
CA LEU A 82 12.00 -11.34 18.44
C LEU A 82 12.70 -11.40 19.81
N LYS A 83 13.63 -12.34 19.95
CA LYS A 83 14.45 -12.47 21.15
C LYS A 83 15.65 -11.52 21.16
N GLY A 84 16.10 -11.10 19.98
CA GLY A 84 17.23 -10.21 19.76
C GLY A 84 16.83 -8.74 19.50
N PRO A 85 17.80 -7.85 19.29
CA PRO A 85 17.55 -6.46 18.98
C PRO A 85 16.79 -6.32 17.65
N VAL A 86 15.82 -5.39 17.62
CA VAL A 86 15.08 -5.10 16.38
C VAL A 86 15.91 -4.19 15.48
N PRO A 87 16.19 -4.60 14.23
CA PRO A 87 16.91 -3.75 13.28
C PRO A 87 16.20 -2.43 13.02
N GLY A 88 16.98 -1.36 12.83
CA GLY A 88 16.46 -0.06 12.40
C GLY A 88 15.91 -0.09 10.97
N PHE A 89 15.14 0.93 10.60
CA PHE A 89 14.47 0.98 9.29
C PHE A 89 15.37 1.44 8.14
N SER A 90 16.47 2.15 8.44
CA SER A 90 17.33 2.81 7.44
C SER A 90 18.39 1.93 6.82
N GLU A 91 18.65 0.76 7.41
CA GLU A 91 19.72 -0.15 7.00
C GLU A 91 19.17 -1.53 6.59
N PRO A 92 19.89 -2.25 5.72
CA PRO A 92 19.52 -3.62 5.41
C PRO A 92 19.55 -4.53 6.63
N VAL A 93 18.64 -5.49 6.65
CA VAL A 93 18.55 -6.49 7.73
C VAL A 93 19.70 -7.50 7.57
N VAL A 94 20.60 -7.55 8.54
CA VAL A 94 21.81 -8.41 8.53
C VAL A 94 22.12 -8.96 9.92
N GLY A 95 23.03 -9.94 10.00
CA GLY A 95 23.47 -10.56 11.26
C GLY A 95 22.42 -11.50 11.87
N GLU A 96 22.64 -11.92 13.12
CA GLU A 96 21.75 -12.87 13.82
C GLU A 96 20.33 -12.31 14.03
N ALA A 97 20.22 -11.07 14.50
CA ALA A 97 18.90 -10.39 14.62
C ALA A 97 18.22 -10.28 13.25
N GLY A 98 18.99 -10.09 12.19
CA GLY A 98 18.50 -10.12 10.82
C GLY A 98 17.94 -11.49 10.44
N ALA A 99 18.61 -12.56 10.77
CA ALA A 99 18.17 -13.92 10.45
C ALA A 99 16.82 -14.25 11.12
N GLU A 100 16.67 -13.89 12.39
CA GLU A 100 15.41 -14.06 13.12
C GLU A 100 14.26 -13.24 12.51
N LEU A 101 14.53 -11.97 12.16
CA LEU A 101 13.55 -11.12 11.51
C LEU A 101 13.18 -11.66 10.12
N LEU A 102 14.14 -12.11 9.32
CA LEU A 102 13.88 -12.69 7.99
C LEU A 102 12.98 -13.93 8.10
N LYS A 103 13.25 -14.81 9.07
CA LYS A 103 12.39 -15.97 9.35
C LYS A 103 10.98 -15.54 9.72
N ASN A 104 10.84 -14.60 10.65
CA ASN A 104 9.56 -14.06 11.06
C ASN A 104 8.81 -13.41 9.88
N ARG A 105 9.49 -12.63 9.03
CA ARG A 105 8.84 -12.02 7.85
C ARG A 105 8.38 -13.08 6.85
N ARG A 106 9.12 -14.17 6.68
CA ARG A 106 8.69 -15.30 5.85
C ARG A 106 7.40 -15.92 6.41
N GLU A 107 7.35 -16.22 7.71
CA GLU A 107 6.15 -16.77 8.36
C GLU A 107 4.93 -15.84 8.23
N VAL A 108 5.13 -14.54 8.37
CA VAL A 108 4.05 -13.53 8.20
C VAL A 108 3.60 -13.47 6.75
N VAL A 109 4.51 -13.47 5.78
CA VAL A 109 4.17 -13.49 4.35
C VAL A 109 3.41 -14.76 3.98
N ASP A 110 3.89 -15.93 4.41
CA ASP A 110 3.24 -17.20 4.13
C ASP A 110 1.80 -17.20 4.70
N ARG A 111 1.64 -16.71 5.94
CA ARG A 111 0.29 -16.60 6.54
C ARG A 111 -0.60 -15.59 5.79
N CYS A 112 -0.04 -14.47 5.31
CA CYS A 112 -0.78 -13.53 4.48
C CYS A 112 -1.33 -14.21 3.21
N LEU A 113 -0.48 -14.98 2.51
CA LEU A 113 -0.89 -15.68 1.29
C LEU A 113 -1.97 -16.72 1.56
N GLU A 114 -1.89 -17.46 2.67
CA GLU A 114 -2.89 -18.45 3.09
C GLU A 114 -4.27 -17.82 3.33
N VAL A 115 -4.32 -16.66 3.99
CA VAL A 115 -5.59 -15.98 4.27
C VAL A 115 -6.06 -15.08 3.12
N GLY A 116 -5.28 -14.94 2.05
CA GLY A 116 -5.61 -14.17 0.85
C GLY A 116 -5.20 -12.71 0.90
N ILE A 117 -4.32 -12.30 1.82
CA ILE A 117 -3.69 -10.97 1.77
C ILE A 117 -2.64 -10.99 0.67
N ASN A 118 -2.86 -10.19 -0.38
CA ASN A 118 -2.10 -10.25 -1.62
C ASN A 118 -1.33 -8.97 -1.98
N TYR A 119 -1.20 -8.03 -1.05
CA TYR A 119 -0.43 -6.80 -1.24
C TYR A 119 0.48 -6.54 -0.04
N VAL A 120 1.77 -6.31 -0.33
CA VAL A 120 2.76 -5.86 0.66
C VAL A 120 3.25 -4.46 0.29
N ASP A 121 3.38 -3.60 1.29
CA ASP A 121 3.97 -2.26 1.15
C ASP A 121 5.36 -2.22 1.76
N ALA A 122 6.40 -2.25 0.92
CA ALA A 122 7.81 -2.16 1.31
C ALA A 122 8.29 -0.72 1.17
N CYS A 123 8.35 0.00 2.29
CA CYS A 123 8.66 1.43 2.31
C CYS A 123 10.12 1.76 2.64
N THR A 124 10.73 0.99 3.54
CA THR A 124 12.06 1.29 4.10
C THR A 124 13.12 0.32 3.60
N VAL A 125 14.39 0.68 3.75
CA VAL A 125 15.52 -0.21 3.39
C VAL A 125 15.40 -1.55 4.12
N ALA A 126 15.09 -1.54 5.41
CA ALA A 126 14.90 -2.77 6.19
C ALA A 126 13.74 -3.61 5.68
N GLU A 127 12.60 -3.00 5.39
CA GLU A 127 11.41 -3.69 4.86
C GLU A 127 11.69 -4.33 3.50
N ILE A 128 12.36 -3.60 2.60
CA ILE A 128 12.76 -4.09 1.29
C ILE A 128 13.68 -5.31 1.42
N SER A 129 14.71 -5.22 2.26
CA SER A 129 15.66 -6.31 2.48
C SER A 129 15.05 -7.52 3.20
N ALA A 130 13.93 -7.35 3.90
CA ALA A 130 13.22 -8.43 4.57
C ALA A 130 12.12 -9.07 3.71
N TYR A 131 11.32 -8.27 3.01
CA TYR A 131 10.23 -8.78 2.17
C TYR A 131 10.71 -9.36 0.84
N GLY A 132 11.81 -8.85 0.27
CA GLY A 132 12.41 -9.44 -0.92
C GLY A 132 12.72 -10.93 -0.75
N PRO A 133 13.57 -11.33 0.22
CA PRO A 133 13.82 -12.73 0.53
C PRO A 133 12.59 -13.53 0.94
N ALA A 134 11.66 -12.93 1.72
CA ALA A 134 10.41 -13.60 2.11
C ALA A 134 9.52 -13.97 0.91
N LEU A 135 9.63 -13.23 -0.18
CA LEU A 135 8.87 -13.44 -1.42
C LEU A 135 9.65 -14.16 -2.53
N LYS A 136 10.94 -14.52 -2.33
CA LYS A 136 11.84 -15.00 -3.38
C LYS A 136 11.20 -16.07 -4.28
N ASP A 137 10.58 -17.08 -3.68
CA ASP A 137 10.02 -18.23 -4.42
C ASP A 137 8.51 -18.08 -4.69
N GLN A 138 7.94 -16.94 -4.36
CA GLN A 138 6.49 -16.69 -4.42
C GLN A 138 6.14 -15.24 -4.77
N ARG A 139 7.05 -14.51 -5.42
CA ARG A 139 6.87 -13.11 -5.82
C ARG A 139 5.58 -12.87 -6.60
N GLU A 140 5.20 -13.81 -7.44
CA GLU A 140 4.00 -13.73 -8.26
C GLU A 140 2.68 -13.92 -7.49
N LYS A 141 2.76 -14.36 -6.24
CA LYS A 141 1.59 -14.51 -5.37
C LYS A 141 1.18 -13.23 -4.66
N MET A 142 2.04 -12.18 -4.64
CA MET A 142 1.78 -10.94 -3.91
C MET A 142 2.15 -9.71 -4.73
N TYR A 143 1.27 -8.72 -4.75
CA TYR A 143 1.59 -7.38 -5.28
C TYR A 143 2.53 -6.65 -4.33
N MET A 144 3.47 -5.89 -4.88
CA MET A 144 4.45 -5.14 -4.10
C MET A 144 4.32 -3.63 -4.36
N GLY A 145 3.94 -2.91 -3.32
CA GLY A 145 4.11 -1.47 -3.23
C GLY A 145 5.52 -1.13 -2.75
N PHE A 146 6.12 -0.09 -3.29
CA PHE A 146 7.54 0.13 -3.15
C PHE A 146 7.90 1.61 -2.97
N ALA A 147 8.77 1.87 -2.01
CA ALA A 147 9.51 3.13 -1.84
C ALA A 147 10.94 2.81 -1.41
N MET A 148 11.74 3.81 -1.07
CA MET A 148 13.12 3.60 -0.62
C MET A 148 13.47 4.63 0.47
N TRP A 149 12.67 4.69 1.54
CA TRP A 149 13.01 5.56 2.67
C TRP A 149 14.27 5.02 3.41
N PRO A 150 15.25 5.86 3.81
CA PRO A 150 15.24 7.33 3.72
C PRO A 150 15.72 7.92 2.38
N LYS A 151 16.14 7.12 1.41
CA LYS A 151 16.60 7.58 0.10
C LYS A 151 15.41 8.02 -0.78
N CYS A 152 14.79 9.12 -0.44
CA CYS A 152 13.55 9.60 -1.03
C CYS A 152 13.53 11.14 -1.11
N PRO A 153 12.55 11.77 -1.76
CA PRO A 153 12.47 13.23 -1.91
C PRO A 153 12.47 14.08 -0.63
N ARG A 154 12.38 13.44 0.55
CA ARG A 154 12.59 14.15 1.83
C ARG A 154 14.00 14.72 1.95
N GLU A 155 14.99 14.07 1.34
CA GLU A 155 16.34 14.59 1.24
C GLU A 155 16.57 15.25 -0.13
N LYS A 156 17.13 16.47 -0.13
CA LYS A 156 17.32 17.30 -1.33
C LYS A 156 18.07 16.57 -2.45
N LYS A 157 19.07 15.75 -2.12
CA LYS A 157 19.87 15.00 -3.11
C LYS A 157 19.07 13.98 -3.94
N TYR A 158 17.88 13.57 -3.48
CA TYR A 158 17.02 12.60 -4.16
C TYR A 158 15.83 13.24 -4.89
N ARG A 159 15.86 14.54 -5.17
CA ARG A 159 14.76 15.28 -5.81
C ARG A 159 14.89 15.43 -7.33
N THR A 160 15.82 14.69 -7.95
CA THR A 160 15.94 14.63 -9.41
C THR A 160 15.45 13.29 -9.94
N ALA A 161 14.98 13.26 -11.19
CA ALA A 161 14.48 12.04 -11.81
C ALA A 161 15.52 10.92 -11.83
N ASP A 162 16.76 11.25 -12.17
CA ASP A 162 17.87 10.27 -12.25
C ASP A 162 18.18 9.66 -10.87
N MET A 163 18.19 10.50 -9.82
CA MET A 163 18.44 9.99 -8.46
C MET A 163 17.28 9.14 -7.95
N LEU A 164 16.04 9.50 -8.26
CA LEU A 164 14.86 8.70 -7.89
C LEU A 164 14.89 7.34 -8.59
N LEU A 165 15.20 7.29 -9.88
CA LEU A 165 15.34 6.03 -10.61
C LEU A 165 16.48 5.17 -10.08
N LYS A 166 17.62 5.79 -9.76
CA LYS A 166 18.74 5.10 -9.15
C LYS A 166 18.35 4.47 -7.81
N THR A 167 17.59 5.18 -6.96
CA THR A 167 17.12 4.60 -5.68
C THR A 167 16.12 3.47 -5.88
N LEU A 168 15.25 3.56 -6.91
CA LEU A 168 14.36 2.46 -7.28
C LEU A 168 15.17 1.22 -7.67
N GLU A 169 16.19 1.37 -8.53
CA GLU A 169 17.06 0.27 -8.97
C GLU A 169 17.84 -0.35 -7.82
N GLU A 170 18.41 0.47 -6.93
CA GLU A 170 19.09 0.01 -5.73
C GLU A 170 18.16 -0.84 -4.85
N GLY A 171 16.94 -0.36 -4.64
CA GLY A 171 15.96 -1.08 -3.85
C GLY A 171 15.47 -2.36 -4.52
N MET A 172 15.23 -2.35 -5.82
CA MET A 172 14.87 -3.55 -6.59
C MET A 172 15.99 -4.62 -6.51
N LYS A 173 17.26 -4.20 -6.63
CA LYS A 173 18.40 -5.08 -6.43
C LYS A 173 18.45 -5.66 -5.02
N LEU A 174 18.20 -4.83 -3.99
CA LEU A 174 18.16 -5.25 -2.60
C LEU A 174 17.03 -6.27 -2.34
N ALA A 175 15.86 -6.07 -2.95
CA ALA A 175 14.73 -7.00 -2.87
C ALA A 175 14.90 -8.25 -3.75
N GLY A 176 15.85 -8.25 -4.71
CA GLY A 176 16.00 -9.33 -5.68
C GLY A 176 14.83 -9.44 -6.66
N VAL A 177 14.27 -8.30 -7.11
CA VAL A 177 13.13 -8.24 -8.04
C VAL A 177 13.46 -7.46 -9.30
N ASP A 178 12.88 -7.88 -10.42
CA ASP A 178 13.05 -7.23 -11.73
C ASP A 178 12.05 -6.08 -11.96
N TYR A 179 10.96 -6.05 -11.20
CA TYR A 179 9.93 -5.00 -11.26
C TYR A 179 9.19 -4.90 -9.93
N VAL A 180 8.51 -3.77 -9.72
CA VAL A 180 7.55 -3.56 -8.65
C VAL A 180 6.15 -3.31 -9.21
N ASP A 181 5.10 -3.67 -8.45
CA ASP A 181 3.74 -3.45 -8.93
C ASP A 181 3.34 -1.99 -8.82
N VAL A 182 3.62 -1.34 -7.70
CA VAL A 182 3.35 0.09 -7.48
C VAL A 182 4.60 0.78 -6.95
N TRP A 183 5.18 1.69 -7.70
CA TRP A 183 6.25 2.57 -7.21
C TRP A 183 5.71 3.91 -6.75
N ARG A 184 6.04 4.27 -5.52
CA ARG A 184 5.50 5.47 -4.87
C ARG A 184 6.57 6.18 -4.02
N PRO A 185 7.37 7.10 -4.57
CA PRO A 185 8.30 7.91 -3.78
C PRO A 185 7.62 8.54 -2.56
N VAL A 186 8.36 8.61 -1.43
CA VAL A 186 7.87 9.26 -0.21
C VAL A 186 8.24 10.74 -0.28
N ALA A 187 7.25 11.60 -0.47
CA ALA A 187 7.41 13.04 -0.55
C ALA A 187 7.71 13.68 0.83
N LEU A 188 8.04 14.94 0.85
CA LEU A 188 8.12 15.75 2.08
C LEU A 188 6.83 15.59 2.91
N GLU A 189 6.94 15.69 4.22
CA GLU A 189 5.77 15.60 5.10
C GLU A 189 4.74 16.69 4.77
N ARG A 190 5.24 17.91 4.48
CA ARG A 190 4.47 18.98 3.87
C ARG A 190 4.84 19.04 2.39
N GLY A 191 4.11 18.30 1.57
CA GLY A 191 4.38 18.15 0.13
C GLY A 191 4.40 19.47 -0.62
N GLY A 192 3.59 20.44 -0.21
CA GLY A 192 3.61 21.80 -0.74
C GLY A 192 4.92 22.58 -0.56
N GLN A 193 5.88 22.06 0.20
CA GLN A 193 7.24 22.61 0.27
C GLN A 193 8.14 22.16 -0.89
N HIS A 194 7.71 21.22 -1.72
CA HIS A 194 8.40 20.93 -2.98
C HIS A 194 8.21 22.08 -3.96
N THR A 195 9.30 22.49 -4.60
CA THR A 195 9.20 23.44 -5.73
C THR A 195 8.52 22.77 -6.92
N GLN A 196 7.95 23.58 -7.83
CA GLN A 196 7.36 23.07 -9.05
C GLN A 196 8.35 22.23 -9.88
N ALA A 197 9.61 22.65 -9.98
CA ALA A 197 10.66 21.90 -10.67
C ALA A 197 10.94 20.54 -10.01
N GLU A 198 10.95 20.44 -8.68
CA GLU A 198 11.11 19.17 -7.97
C GLU A 198 9.91 18.22 -8.20
N VAL A 199 8.70 18.77 -8.27
CA VAL A 199 7.50 17.99 -8.64
C VAL A 199 7.62 17.45 -10.06
N GLU A 200 8.06 18.27 -11.02
CA GLU A 200 8.23 17.86 -12.43
C GLU A 200 9.32 16.79 -12.58
N GLU A 201 10.41 16.87 -11.85
CA GLU A 201 11.42 15.82 -11.78
C GLU A 201 10.86 14.50 -11.21
N MET A 202 10.02 14.58 -10.17
CA MET A 202 9.34 13.39 -9.62
C MET A 202 8.39 12.76 -10.65
N VAL A 203 7.56 13.56 -11.31
CA VAL A 203 6.64 13.12 -12.38
C VAL A 203 7.40 12.47 -13.53
N LYS A 204 8.50 13.07 -13.96
CA LYS A 204 9.40 12.52 -15.00
C LYS A 204 9.97 11.17 -14.57
N ALA A 205 10.38 11.01 -13.30
CA ALA A 205 10.86 9.74 -12.77
C ALA A 205 9.79 8.64 -12.83
N LEU A 206 8.54 8.97 -12.44
CA LEU A 206 7.41 8.05 -12.48
C LEU A 206 7.14 7.56 -13.92
N ASP A 207 7.11 8.46 -14.89
CA ASP A 207 6.96 8.10 -16.31
C ASP A 207 8.09 7.19 -16.81
N GLN A 208 9.32 7.53 -16.47
CA GLN A 208 10.49 6.75 -16.88
C GLN A 208 10.50 5.36 -16.27
N ALA A 209 10.13 5.21 -15.00
CA ALA A 209 10.03 3.90 -14.35
C ALA A 209 9.03 2.98 -15.06
N LYS A 210 7.87 3.52 -15.48
CA LYS A 210 6.88 2.77 -16.27
C LYS A 210 7.41 2.41 -17.65
N LYS A 211 7.96 3.37 -18.38
CA LYS A 211 8.52 3.15 -19.74
C LYS A 211 9.64 2.12 -19.74
N GLN A 212 10.43 2.07 -18.67
CA GLN A 212 11.53 1.10 -18.50
C GLN A 212 11.05 -0.27 -17.99
N GLY A 213 9.77 -0.42 -17.67
CA GLY A 213 9.20 -1.66 -17.13
C GLY A 213 9.61 -1.96 -15.68
N LYS A 214 10.13 -0.97 -14.94
CA LYS A 214 10.54 -1.11 -13.54
C LYS A 214 9.35 -1.02 -12.58
N ALA A 215 8.32 -0.26 -12.96
CA ALA A 215 7.07 -0.15 -12.22
C ALA A 215 5.88 -0.40 -13.16
N ARG A 216 4.90 -1.19 -12.71
CA ARG A 216 3.65 -1.39 -13.45
C ARG A 216 2.75 -0.17 -13.33
N PHE A 217 2.64 0.34 -12.11
CA PHE A 217 1.84 1.50 -11.74
C PHE A 217 2.67 2.44 -10.88
N THR A 218 2.25 3.72 -10.85
CA THR A 218 2.98 4.77 -10.14
C THR A 218 2.06 5.61 -9.28
N GLY A 219 2.66 6.35 -8.37
CA GLY A 219 1.99 7.31 -7.52
C GLY A 219 2.93 7.93 -6.50
N VAL A 220 2.40 8.43 -5.41
CA VAL A 220 3.18 9.03 -4.33
C VAL A 220 2.64 8.69 -2.95
N SER A 221 3.49 8.82 -1.95
CA SER A 221 3.10 8.83 -0.54
C SER A 221 3.38 10.20 0.07
N SER A 222 2.38 10.80 0.70
CA SER A 222 2.54 12.10 1.36
C SER A 222 1.67 12.21 2.61
N HIS A 223 2.06 13.14 3.50
CA HIS A 223 1.28 13.57 4.66
C HIS A 223 0.61 14.95 4.43
N ASP A 224 0.54 15.42 3.19
CA ASP A 224 -0.06 16.69 2.78
C ASP A 224 -1.22 16.43 1.81
N ARG A 225 -2.46 16.53 2.29
CA ARG A 225 -3.66 16.20 1.51
C ARG A 225 -3.93 17.20 0.38
N GLU A 226 -3.69 18.49 0.62
CA GLU A 226 -3.90 19.54 -0.37
C GLU A 226 -2.92 19.36 -1.55
N TRP A 227 -1.68 19.04 -1.22
CA TRP A 227 -0.68 18.75 -2.22
C TRP A 227 -0.98 17.46 -3.00
N LEU A 228 -1.45 16.40 -2.33
CA LEU A 228 -1.91 15.18 -3.00
C LEU A 228 -3.06 15.45 -3.96
N LYS A 229 -4.05 16.26 -3.55
CA LYS A 229 -5.16 16.66 -4.39
C LYS A 229 -4.67 17.41 -5.63
N MET A 230 -3.80 18.39 -5.46
CA MET A 230 -3.16 19.12 -6.55
C MET A 230 -2.44 18.19 -7.54
N LEU A 231 -1.69 17.19 -7.04
CA LEU A 231 -1.01 16.22 -7.88
C LEU A 231 -1.97 15.36 -8.68
N ILE A 232 -3.06 14.88 -8.08
CA ILE A 232 -4.09 14.09 -8.76
C ILE A 232 -4.73 14.91 -9.90
N GLU A 233 -5.02 16.18 -9.64
CA GLU A 233 -5.66 17.06 -10.62
C GLU A 233 -4.71 17.46 -11.76
N LYS A 234 -3.45 17.75 -11.44
CA LYS A 234 -2.47 18.25 -12.42
C LYS A 234 -1.74 17.14 -13.19
N TYR A 235 -1.50 15.99 -12.54
CA TYR A 235 -0.73 14.88 -13.10
C TYR A 235 -1.49 13.54 -13.03
N PRO A 236 -2.74 13.49 -13.51
CA PRO A 236 -3.58 12.31 -13.36
C PRO A 236 -2.95 11.04 -13.94
N GLN A 237 -2.14 11.12 -14.98
CA GLN A 237 -1.54 9.95 -15.62
C GLN A 237 -0.52 9.23 -14.73
N GLN A 238 0.19 9.95 -13.86
CA GLN A 238 1.23 9.41 -12.98
C GLN A 238 0.70 9.08 -11.59
N MET A 239 -0.41 9.70 -11.18
CA MET A 239 -1.06 9.47 -9.89
C MET A 239 -2.09 8.35 -9.99
N GLU A 240 -1.64 7.10 -10.21
CA GLU A 240 -2.53 5.94 -10.29
C GLU A 240 -2.89 5.40 -8.90
N VAL A 241 -1.94 5.50 -7.95
CA VAL A 241 -2.12 5.08 -6.55
C VAL A 241 -1.57 6.15 -5.63
N ILE A 242 -2.30 6.50 -4.58
CA ILE A 242 -1.80 7.36 -3.52
C ILE A 242 -1.83 6.67 -2.17
N ILE A 243 -0.83 7.00 -1.35
CA ILE A 243 -0.71 6.49 0.01
C ILE A 243 -0.69 7.65 0.98
N PHE A 244 -1.64 7.66 1.88
CA PHE A 244 -1.84 8.76 2.83
C PHE A 244 -2.39 8.27 4.17
N PRO A 245 -2.27 9.08 5.25
CA PRO A 245 -2.82 8.73 6.55
C PRO A 245 -4.35 8.67 6.53
N TYR A 246 -4.92 7.55 6.97
CA TYR A 246 -6.35 7.41 7.23
C TYR A 246 -6.55 6.49 8.43
N ALA A 247 -6.98 7.05 9.54
CA ALA A 247 -7.08 6.37 10.83
C ALA A 247 -8.54 6.28 11.29
N ALA A 248 -8.76 5.60 12.40
CA ALA A 248 -10.06 5.59 13.06
C ALA A 248 -10.54 7.02 13.35
N MET A 249 -11.79 7.29 13.04
CA MET A 249 -12.47 8.59 13.16
C MET A 249 -11.93 9.70 12.24
N SER A 250 -11.05 9.41 11.27
CA SER A 250 -10.82 10.32 10.15
C SER A 250 -12.11 10.48 9.34
N LYS A 251 -12.54 11.72 9.07
CA LYS A 251 -13.78 12.01 8.37
C LYS A 251 -13.49 12.68 7.04
N GLU A 252 -14.27 12.35 6.03
CA GLU A 252 -14.23 13.07 4.76
C GLU A 252 -14.80 14.48 4.94
N LEU A 253 -14.15 15.48 4.34
CA LEU A 253 -14.68 16.83 4.25
C LEU A 253 -15.95 16.81 3.38
N PRO A 254 -16.96 17.63 3.72
CA PRO A 254 -18.25 17.61 3.02
C PRO A 254 -18.16 18.15 1.58
N GLN A 255 -17.14 18.92 1.26
CA GLN A 255 -16.91 19.53 -0.06
C GLN A 255 -15.42 19.63 -0.34
N ASP A 256 -15.07 19.54 -1.61
CA ASP A 256 -13.70 19.74 -2.13
C ASP A 256 -12.63 18.89 -1.42
N SER A 257 -13.04 17.68 -1.01
CA SER A 257 -12.17 16.75 -0.30
C SER A 257 -11.10 16.13 -1.21
N LEU A 258 -10.07 15.55 -0.61
CA LEU A 258 -9.14 14.68 -1.33
C LEU A 258 -9.88 13.52 -2.01
N PHE A 259 -10.94 13.00 -1.38
CA PHE A 259 -11.74 11.90 -1.93
C PHE A 259 -12.54 12.29 -3.17
N ASP A 260 -12.91 13.56 -3.35
CA ASP A 260 -13.55 14.02 -4.58
C ASP A 260 -12.61 13.90 -5.78
N ALA A 261 -11.35 14.32 -5.63
CA ALA A 261 -10.33 14.14 -6.66
C ALA A 261 -10.03 12.64 -6.92
N ILE A 262 -9.95 11.83 -5.86
CA ILE A 262 -9.77 10.38 -5.94
C ILE A 262 -10.88 9.73 -6.78
N ARG A 263 -12.15 9.99 -6.44
CA ARG A 263 -13.30 9.44 -7.17
C ARG A 263 -13.34 9.89 -8.63
N LYS A 264 -13.10 11.18 -8.87
CA LYS A 264 -13.12 11.77 -10.22
C LYS A 264 -12.07 11.15 -11.15
N GLN A 265 -10.89 10.81 -10.64
CA GLN A 265 -9.78 10.28 -11.41
C GLN A 265 -9.59 8.76 -11.27
N ASP A 266 -10.48 8.08 -10.53
CA ASP A 266 -10.42 6.64 -10.25
C ASP A 266 -9.04 6.21 -9.70
N ILE A 267 -8.58 6.88 -8.65
CA ILE A 267 -7.27 6.66 -8.02
C ILE A 267 -7.35 5.52 -7.01
N GLY A 268 -6.36 4.62 -7.05
CA GLY A 268 -6.18 3.61 -5.99
C GLY A 268 -5.69 4.24 -4.70
N THR A 269 -6.26 3.84 -3.56
CA THR A 269 -5.97 4.45 -2.26
C THR A 269 -5.55 3.42 -1.23
N LEU A 270 -4.45 3.69 -0.55
CA LEU A 270 -3.96 2.86 0.53
C LEU A 270 -3.74 3.71 1.79
N GLY A 271 -4.39 3.32 2.90
CA GLY A 271 -4.38 4.08 4.14
C GLY A 271 -3.25 3.65 5.08
N ILE A 272 -2.32 4.57 5.38
CA ILE A 272 -1.30 4.35 6.41
C ILE A 272 -1.75 4.89 7.77
N LYS A 273 -1.05 4.48 8.84
CA LYS A 273 -1.30 4.91 10.21
C LYS A 273 -2.70 4.56 10.75
N PRO A 274 -3.32 3.43 10.38
CA PRO A 274 -4.67 3.10 10.86
C PRO A 274 -4.76 3.08 12.39
N PHE A 275 -3.65 2.89 13.09
CA PHE A 275 -3.54 2.83 14.55
C PHE A 275 -2.80 4.02 15.16
N GLY A 276 -2.70 5.16 14.48
CA GLY A 276 -2.06 6.38 14.99
C GLY A 276 -0.65 6.16 15.54
N GLY A 277 0.16 5.32 14.87
CA GLY A 277 1.51 4.98 15.33
C GLY A 277 1.54 4.15 16.61
N GLY A 278 0.45 3.46 16.96
CA GLY A 278 0.29 2.63 18.16
C GLY A 278 -0.42 3.35 19.32
N SER A 279 -0.61 4.68 19.23
CA SER A 279 -1.33 5.44 20.28
C SER A 279 -2.78 5.01 20.44
N TYR A 280 -3.40 4.44 19.39
CA TYR A 280 -4.75 3.88 19.42
C TYR A 280 -4.95 2.76 20.44
N PHE A 281 -3.88 2.03 20.79
CA PHE A 281 -3.93 0.92 21.73
C PHE A 281 -3.69 1.32 23.19
N LYS A 282 -3.41 2.57 23.49
CA LYS A 282 -3.10 3.03 24.86
C LYS A 282 -4.26 2.84 25.84
N SER A 283 -5.49 2.84 25.34
CA SER A 283 -6.69 2.60 26.14
C SER A 283 -6.90 1.11 26.50
N ALA A 284 -6.31 0.19 25.75
CA ALA A 284 -6.49 -1.24 25.94
C ALA A 284 -5.51 -1.79 26.98
N LYS A 285 -6.05 -2.49 27.96
CA LYS A 285 -5.26 -3.09 29.06
C LYS A 285 -4.86 -4.54 28.77
N LYS A 286 -5.59 -5.22 27.89
CA LYS A 286 -5.42 -6.65 27.58
C LYS A 286 -5.16 -6.86 26.09
N PRO A 287 -4.40 -7.92 25.72
CA PRO A 287 -4.15 -8.27 24.31
C PRO A 287 -5.43 -8.45 23.49
N GLU A 288 -6.47 -9.04 24.07
CA GLU A 288 -7.76 -9.29 23.40
C GLU A 288 -8.49 -7.96 23.07
N GLU A 289 -8.37 -6.98 23.97
CA GLU A 289 -8.90 -5.63 23.75
C GLU A 289 -8.15 -4.93 22.62
N GLN A 290 -6.80 -5.05 22.59
CA GLN A 290 -5.98 -4.51 21.51
C GLN A 290 -6.34 -5.17 20.17
N ALA A 291 -6.50 -6.48 20.14
CA ALA A 291 -6.90 -7.21 18.95
C ALA A 291 -8.29 -6.76 18.44
N LYS A 292 -9.26 -6.59 19.35
CA LYS A 292 -10.60 -6.07 19.02
C LYS A 292 -10.53 -4.64 18.49
N LEU A 293 -9.78 -3.75 19.14
CA LEU A 293 -9.59 -2.37 18.69
C LEU A 293 -8.97 -2.31 17.30
N ALA A 294 -7.96 -3.15 17.00
CA ALA A 294 -7.36 -3.22 15.69
C ALA A 294 -8.39 -3.59 14.61
N ARG A 295 -9.27 -4.55 14.88
CA ARG A 295 -10.36 -4.91 13.96
C ARG A 295 -11.36 -3.78 13.76
N LEU A 296 -11.75 -3.08 14.82
CA LEU A 296 -12.67 -1.94 14.73
C LEU A 296 -12.07 -0.81 13.87
N ALA A 297 -10.79 -0.48 14.04
CA ALA A 297 -10.10 0.51 13.22
C ALA A 297 -10.08 0.12 11.73
N VAL A 298 -9.77 -1.14 11.41
CA VAL A 298 -9.78 -1.64 10.02
C VAL A 298 -11.20 -1.58 9.44
N ARG A 299 -12.21 -2.03 10.17
CA ARG A 299 -13.62 -1.97 9.74
C ARG A 299 -14.06 -0.53 9.49
N TYR A 300 -13.65 0.41 10.34
CA TYR A 300 -13.90 1.84 10.13
C TYR A 300 -13.31 2.34 8.80
N VAL A 301 -12.01 2.08 8.57
CA VAL A 301 -11.35 2.47 7.31
C VAL A 301 -12.07 1.88 6.11
N LEU A 302 -12.44 0.61 6.17
CA LEU A 302 -13.15 -0.08 5.10
C LEU A 302 -14.60 0.37 4.93
N GLY A 303 -15.16 1.07 5.90
CA GLY A 303 -16.46 1.73 5.81
C GLY A 303 -16.49 2.87 4.77
N ASN A 304 -15.34 3.48 4.45
CA ASN A 304 -15.24 4.45 3.36
C ASN A 304 -15.01 3.70 2.02
N PRO A 305 -15.95 3.75 1.07
CA PRO A 305 -15.81 3.04 -0.22
C PRO A 305 -14.69 3.60 -1.11
N ALA A 306 -14.23 4.83 -0.86
CA ALA A 306 -13.10 5.42 -1.58
C ALA A 306 -11.73 4.94 -1.05
N MET A 307 -11.69 4.24 0.09
CA MET A 307 -10.49 3.57 0.60
C MET A 307 -10.40 2.15 0.07
N THR A 308 -9.33 1.85 -0.68
CA THR A 308 -9.10 0.48 -1.15
C THR A 308 -8.71 -0.44 0.01
N ALA A 309 -7.67 -0.10 0.77
CA ALA A 309 -7.24 -0.91 1.91
C ALA A 309 -6.39 -0.12 2.92
N PRO A 310 -6.46 -0.42 4.23
CA PRO A 310 -5.46 0.00 5.20
C PRO A 310 -4.19 -0.84 5.09
N ILE A 311 -3.05 -0.24 5.51
CA ILE A 311 -1.73 -0.87 5.58
C ILE A 311 -1.28 -0.91 7.05
N PRO A 312 -1.73 -1.87 7.86
CA PRO A 312 -1.19 -2.08 9.20
C PRO A 312 0.20 -2.72 9.16
N GLY A 313 1.07 -2.39 10.10
CA GLY A 313 2.28 -3.16 10.38
C GLY A 313 1.90 -4.40 11.20
N LEU A 314 2.30 -5.58 10.72
CA LEU A 314 1.98 -6.87 11.35
C LEU A 314 3.25 -7.56 11.82
N ALA A 315 3.35 -7.85 13.11
CA ALA A 315 4.55 -8.42 13.73
C ALA A 315 4.59 -9.95 13.69
N CYS A 316 3.44 -10.62 13.64
CA CYS A 316 3.36 -12.08 13.69
C CYS A 316 2.14 -12.64 12.94
N PRO A 317 2.11 -13.97 12.66
CA PRO A 317 0.96 -14.63 12.00
C PRO A 317 -0.38 -14.41 12.72
N ALA A 318 -0.41 -14.37 14.05
CA ALA A 318 -1.64 -14.13 14.80
C ALA A 318 -2.25 -12.75 14.52
N GLU A 319 -1.41 -11.73 14.27
CA GLU A 319 -1.89 -10.40 13.85
C GLU A 319 -2.43 -10.44 12.42
N VAL A 320 -1.87 -11.27 11.54
CA VAL A 320 -2.42 -11.51 10.18
C VAL A 320 -3.82 -12.11 10.28
N ASP A 321 -4.01 -13.14 11.13
CA ASP A 321 -5.32 -13.75 11.36
C ASP A 321 -6.34 -12.76 11.89
N ASN A 322 -5.92 -11.89 12.82
CA ASN A 322 -6.78 -10.86 13.37
C ASN A 322 -7.22 -9.84 12.30
N MET A 323 -6.34 -9.49 11.35
CA MET A 323 -6.70 -8.61 10.23
C MET A 323 -7.62 -9.31 9.22
N ALA A 324 -7.38 -10.58 8.93
CA ALA A 324 -8.28 -11.37 8.08
C ALA A 324 -9.67 -11.50 8.72
N LEU A 325 -9.75 -11.66 10.04
CA LEU A 325 -11.01 -11.64 10.78
C LEU A 325 -11.72 -10.30 10.67
N ALA A 326 -11.00 -9.17 10.79
CA ALA A 326 -11.57 -7.83 10.64
C ALA A 326 -12.27 -7.62 9.28
N VAL A 327 -11.72 -8.23 8.22
CA VAL A 327 -12.32 -8.16 6.87
C VAL A 327 -13.60 -8.98 6.77
N LYS A 328 -13.69 -10.10 7.50
CA LYS A 328 -14.89 -10.97 7.54
C LYS A 328 -16.03 -10.41 8.39
N GLU A 329 -15.71 -9.63 9.40
CA GLU A 329 -16.71 -9.03 10.27
C GLU A 329 -17.59 -8.04 9.50
N ARG A 330 -18.85 -7.85 9.96
CA ARG A 330 -19.75 -6.86 9.37
C ARG A 330 -19.13 -5.45 9.38
N ARG A 331 -19.43 -4.63 8.38
CA ARG A 331 -18.93 -3.24 8.31
C ARG A 331 -19.61 -2.32 9.32
N GLU A 332 -20.89 -2.53 9.54
CA GLU A 332 -21.64 -1.76 10.53
C GLU A 332 -21.17 -2.10 11.95
N LEU A 333 -20.88 -1.07 12.71
CA LEU A 333 -20.54 -1.18 14.12
C LEU A 333 -21.82 -1.06 14.94
N ASP A 334 -22.01 -1.95 15.93
CA ASP A 334 -23.06 -1.77 16.91
C ASP A 334 -22.74 -0.64 17.90
N LYS A 335 -23.65 -0.38 18.84
CA LYS A 335 -23.53 0.73 19.78
C LYS A 335 -22.26 0.61 20.66
N ASP A 336 -21.98 -0.58 21.14
CA ASP A 336 -20.84 -0.82 22.04
C ASP A 336 -19.51 -0.76 21.29
N GLU A 337 -19.48 -1.30 20.06
CA GLU A 337 -18.34 -1.21 19.16
C GLU A 337 -18.03 0.24 18.78
N LYS A 338 -19.06 1.05 18.48
CA LYS A 338 -18.90 2.50 18.22
C LYS A 338 -18.32 3.21 19.42
N ALA A 339 -18.88 3.00 20.62
CA ALA A 339 -18.39 3.63 21.84
C ALA A 339 -16.92 3.22 22.14
N MET A 340 -16.58 1.95 21.94
CA MET A 340 -15.21 1.46 22.12
C MET A 340 -14.25 2.11 21.11
N LEU A 341 -14.61 2.20 19.84
CA LEU A 341 -13.83 2.83 18.78
C LEU A 341 -13.67 4.33 19.03
N GLU A 342 -14.74 5.03 19.37
CA GLU A 342 -14.72 6.47 19.65
C GLU A 342 -13.80 6.79 20.83
N ASN A 343 -13.96 6.08 21.95
CA ASN A 343 -13.09 6.27 23.12
C ASN A 343 -11.60 6.03 22.77
N ALA A 344 -11.28 4.95 22.06
CA ALA A 344 -9.91 4.65 21.66
C ALA A 344 -9.35 5.69 20.68
N ALA A 345 -10.16 6.20 19.76
CA ALA A 345 -9.78 7.23 18.81
C ALA A 345 -9.56 8.58 19.50
N GLU A 346 -10.45 8.98 20.43
CA GLU A 346 -10.26 10.19 21.24
C GLU A 346 -8.96 10.12 22.06
N GLN A 347 -8.71 8.99 22.72
CA GLN A 347 -7.46 8.74 23.43
C GLN A 347 -6.23 8.79 22.51
N MET A 348 -6.35 8.25 21.30
CA MET A 348 -5.30 8.32 20.29
C MET A 348 -4.99 9.78 19.92
N TRP A 349 -6.03 10.56 19.57
CA TRP A 349 -5.86 11.95 19.17
C TRP A 349 -5.33 12.84 20.30
N ALA A 350 -5.79 12.63 21.52
CA ALA A 350 -5.33 13.37 22.70
C ALA A 350 -3.88 13.03 23.09
N ASN A 351 -3.37 11.87 22.72
CA ASN A 351 -2.09 11.32 23.17
C ASN A 351 -1.15 10.95 22.03
N LEU A 352 -1.23 11.63 20.89
CA LEU A 352 -0.30 11.42 19.78
C LEU A 352 1.14 11.67 20.25
N PRO A 353 2.08 10.76 19.97
CA PRO A 353 3.49 11.02 20.23
C PRO A 353 3.98 12.25 19.45
N PRO A 354 5.01 12.99 19.92
CA PRO A 354 5.50 14.21 19.27
C PRO A 354 5.75 14.05 17.77
N GLN A 355 6.34 12.92 17.37
CA GLN A 355 6.62 12.61 15.97
C GLN A 355 5.36 12.27 15.13
N TYR A 356 4.18 12.20 15.74
CA TYR A 356 2.91 11.94 15.08
C TYR A 356 1.86 13.03 15.28
N GLN A 357 2.18 14.14 15.95
CA GLN A 357 1.22 15.25 16.17
C GLN A 357 0.66 15.81 14.86
N TRP A 358 1.45 15.79 13.80
CA TRP A 358 0.98 16.16 12.45
C TRP A 358 -0.22 15.33 11.96
N LEU A 359 -0.44 14.12 12.51
CA LEU A 359 -1.57 13.27 12.14
C LEU A 359 -2.92 13.90 12.50
N GLU A 360 -2.96 14.85 13.45
CA GLU A 360 -4.17 15.57 13.83
C GLU A 360 -4.81 16.31 12.65
N ASN A 361 -3.99 16.78 11.70
CA ASN A 361 -4.47 17.39 10.46
C ASN A 361 -5.27 16.43 9.56
N TRP A 362 -5.23 15.12 9.84
CA TRP A 362 -5.93 14.08 9.10
C TRP A 362 -7.21 13.59 9.78
N ARG A 363 -7.70 14.31 10.77
CA ARG A 363 -9.05 14.09 11.28
C ARG A 363 -10.12 14.39 10.23
N ASN A 364 -9.84 15.35 9.33
CA ASN A 364 -10.70 15.70 8.20
C ASN A 364 -9.89 15.61 6.91
N VAL A 365 -10.40 14.88 5.92
CA VAL A 365 -9.70 14.52 4.68
C VAL A 365 -10.47 14.99 3.46
#